data_07cf853d1e7e60cd2aa1edd981203f4e
#
_entry.id   07cf853d1e7e60cd2aa1edd981203f4e
#
_cell.length_a   1.000
_cell.length_b   1.000
_cell.length_c   1.000
_cell.angle_alpha   90.00
_cell.angle_beta   90.00
_cell.angle_gamma   90.00
#
_symmetry.space_group_name_H-M   'P 1'
#
loop_
_entity.id
_entity.type
_entity.pdbx_description
1 polymer ?
#
loop_
_entity_poly.entity_id
_entity_poly.type
_entity_poly.pdbx_seq_one_letter_code
_entity_poly.pdbx_strand_id
1 'polypeptide(L)'
;TYIEACGLAPSAAVGSLGAGVGLWESAEVQVAPTGKVEVFTGSHSHGQGHETTFAQLVCERLGVPFEDVEIIHGDTGRVQFGMGTYGSRSGAVGMSAISQALDKIEAKAKKIAAHLMEAATEDIQLKDGVFTIAGTDKTLPWAELTLAAYTAHGFPRGEIEPGLKENAFYDPLNFTFPSGCHICEVEIDPETGTTKIVNFVAVDDFGVIINPMIVEGQVHGGIAQGIGQALLEACHYDETGQLITGSFMDYCMPRADDMPDFKLGFTQTDCPSNPMGMKGCGEAGAIASPPAVINAVTDALGIREIDMPATPARIWSALAPPYIVAD
;
A
#
# COMPACT_ATOMS: atom_id res chain seq x y z
N THR A 1 3.90 -10.76 17.92
CA THR A 1 3.16 -9.49 17.66
C THR A 1 4.10 -8.42 17.12
N TYR A 2 3.58 -7.53 16.31
CA TYR A 2 4.34 -6.40 15.78
C TYR A 2 3.50 -5.12 15.77
N ILE A 3 4.20 -4.00 15.63
CA ILE A 3 3.66 -2.71 15.28
C ILE A 3 4.67 -2.04 14.33
N GLU A 4 4.17 -1.42 13.29
CA GLU A 4 4.98 -0.64 12.35
C GLU A 4 4.67 0.85 12.49
N ALA A 5 5.68 1.70 12.55
CA ALA A 5 5.53 3.15 12.40
C ALA A 5 5.68 3.49 10.91
N CYS A 6 4.58 3.59 10.19
CA CYS A 6 4.58 3.76 8.74
C CYS A 6 3.78 4.98 8.26
N GLY A 7 3.68 5.14 6.94
CA GLY A 7 3.04 6.31 6.35
C GLY A 7 3.82 7.61 6.56
N LEU A 8 4.96 7.51 7.20
CA LEU A 8 5.96 8.52 7.48
C LEU A 8 5.47 9.76 8.27
N ALA A 9 6.41 10.43 8.93
CA ALA A 9 6.13 11.57 9.81
C ALA A 9 5.88 12.86 9.01
N PRO A 10 5.22 13.86 9.63
CA PRO A 10 5.08 15.20 9.05
C PRO A 10 6.43 15.77 8.59
N SER A 11 6.42 16.51 7.50
CA SER A 11 7.62 17.13 6.92
C SER A 11 8.39 17.98 7.92
N ALA A 12 7.68 18.69 8.80
CA ALA A 12 8.32 19.49 9.87
C ALA A 12 9.07 18.61 10.89
N ALA A 13 8.55 17.44 11.23
CA ALA A 13 9.19 16.51 12.15
C ALA A 13 10.47 15.93 11.54
N VAL A 14 10.42 15.43 10.30
CA VAL A 14 11.59 14.88 9.62
C VAL A 14 12.63 15.95 9.32
N GLY A 15 12.21 17.17 9.02
CA GLY A 15 13.10 18.32 8.86
C GLY A 15 13.90 18.63 10.13
N SER A 16 13.28 18.52 11.32
CA SER A 16 13.97 18.70 12.60
C SER A 16 15.00 17.62 12.89
N LEU A 17 14.89 16.45 12.24
CA LEU A 17 15.85 15.34 12.32
C LEU A 17 16.94 15.42 11.23
N GLY A 18 16.96 16.50 10.43
CA GLY A 18 17.99 16.74 9.40
C GLY A 18 17.64 16.16 8.02
N ALA A 19 16.42 15.74 7.78
CA ALA A 19 16.00 15.33 6.45
C ALA A 19 16.00 16.52 5.50
N GLY A 20 16.58 16.33 4.30
CA GLY A 20 16.70 17.37 3.28
C GLY A 20 15.42 17.63 2.49
N VAL A 21 14.36 16.83 2.71
CA VAL A 21 13.08 16.92 2.00
C VAL A 21 11.94 16.49 2.90
N GLY A 22 10.77 17.11 2.71
CA GLY A 22 9.52 16.70 3.37
C GLY A 22 8.97 15.40 2.77
N LEU A 23 8.18 14.67 3.55
CA LEU A 23 7.64 13.36 3.19
C LEU A 23 6.18 13.44 2.68
N TRP A 24 5.80 14.58 2.14
CA TRP A 24 4.51 14.80 1.50
C TRP A 24 4.39 14.09 0.15
N GLU A 25 3.18 14.00 -0.36
CA GLU A 25 2.90 13.47 -1.69
C GLU A 25 2.01 14.43 -2.48
N SER A 26 2.12 14.40 -3.80
CA SER A 26 1.25 15.14 -4.69
C SER A 26 0.32 14.21 -5.47
N ALA A 27 -0.85 14.71 -5.80
CA ALA A 27 -1.74 14.12 -6.78
C ALA A 27 -2.36 15.20 -7.65
N GLU A 28 -2.57 14.89 -8.92
CA GLU A 28 -3.35 15.68 -9.84
C GLU A 28 -4.43 14.81 -10.44
N VAL A 29 -5.67 15.31 -10.49
CA VAL A 29 -6.79 14.64 -11.15
C VAL A 29 -7.23 15.51 -12.31
N GLN A 30 -7.23 14.94 -13.51
CA GLN A 30 -7.68 15.58 -14.73
C GLN A 30 -8.83 14.79 -15.33
N VAL A 31 -9.96 15.45 -15.54
CA VAL A 31 -11.14 14.87 -16.19
C VAL A 31 -11.22 15.42 -17.61
N ALA A 32 -11.23 14.55 -18.61
CA ALA A 32 -11.37 14.93 -20.02
C ALA A 32 -12.81 15.35 -20.35
N PRO A 33 -13.04 16.09 -21.47
CA PRO A 33 -14.39 16.43 -21.94
C PRO A 33 -15.28 15.21 -22.19
N THR A 34 -14.66 14.04 -22.41
CA THR A 34 -15.35 12.74 -22.62
C THR A 34 -15.81 12.08 -21.32
N GLY A 35 -15.43 12.63 -20.16
CA GLY A 35 -15.69 12.04 -18.86
C GLY A 35 -14.61 11.10 -18.32
N LYS A 36 -13.60 10.74 -19.13
CA LYS A 36 -12.45 9.95 -18.68
C LYS A 36 -11.59 10.69 -17.69
N VAL A 37 -10.99 9.95 -16.76
CA VAL A 37 -10.22 10.52 -15.64
C VAL A 37 -8.79 10.02 -15.69
N GLU A 38 -7.83 10.92 -15.68
CA GLU A 38 -6.41 10.64 -15.47
C GLU A 38 -6.02 11.11 -14.07
N VAL A 39 -5.31 10.25 -13.34
CA VAL A 39 -4.75 10.55 -12.02
C VAL A 39 -3.24 10.47 -12.10
N PHE A 40 -2.58 11.56 -11.79
CA PHE A 40 -1.12 11.63 -11.74
C PHE A 40 -0.68 11.60 -10.28
N THR A 41 0.16 10.63 -9.93
CA THR A 41 0.61 10.44 -8.55
C THR A 41 2.09 10.16 -8.48
N GLY A 42 2.74 10.66 -7.42
CA GLY A 42 4.14 10.35 -7.13
C GLY A 42 4.35 8.97 -6.48
N SER A 43 3.28 8.31 -6.05
CA SER A 43 3.34 6.95 -5.49
C SER A 43 3.50 5.92 -6.60
N HIS A 44 4.74 5.50 -6.85
CA HIS A 44 5.08 4.56 -7.93
C HIS A 44 4.71 3.12 -7.57
N SER A 45 4.06 2.41 -8.49
CA SER A 45 3.74 0.98 -8.35
C SER A 45 4.95 0.10 -8.68
N HIS A 46 5.10 -0.97 -7.89
CA HIS A 46 6.09 -2.05 -8.10
C HIS A 46 5.39 -3.42 -8.19
N GLY A 47 4.12 -3.43 -8.59
CA GLY A 47 3.27 -4.61 -8.64
C GLY A 47 2.31 -4.76 -7.47
N GLN A 48 2.24 -3.79 -6.53
CA GLN A 48 1.35 -3.85 -5.37
C GLN A 48 -0.09 -3.39 -5.64
N GLY A 49 -0.47 -3.22 -6.92
CA GLY A 49 -1.87 -2.98 -7.32
C GLY A 49 -2.36 -1.55 -7.08
N HIS A 50 -1.49 -0.54 -7.13
CA HIS A 50 -1.88 0.85 -6.98
C HIS A 50 -2.84 1.30 -8.07
N GLU A 51 -2.66 0.86 -9.31
CA GLU A 51 -3.53 1.17 -10.43
C GLU A 51 -4.98 0.75 -10.14
N THR A 52 -5.15 -0.41 -9.50
CA THR A 52 -6.47 -0.91 -9.12
C THR A 52 -7.06 -0.13 -7.95
N THR A 53 -6.32 0.00 -6.85
CA THR A 53 -6.85 0.61 -5.63
C THR A 53 -7.09 2.10 -5.78
N PHE A 54 -6.24 2.81 -6.52
CA PHE A 54 -6.40 4.25 -6.77
C PHE A 54 -7.58 4.50 -7.72
N ALA A 55 -7.74 3.67 -8.77
CA ALA A 55 -8.90 3.74 -9.64
C ALA A 55 -10.21 3.45 -8.89
N GLN A 56 -10.22 2.46 -7.97
CA GLN A 56 -11.38 2.18 -7.12
C GLN A 56 -11.82 3.40 -6.31
N LEU A 57 -10.87 4.14 -5.72
CA LEU A 57 -11.18 5.39 -5.02
C LEU A 57 -11.84 6.42 -5.94
N VAL A 58 -11.33 6.58 -7.16
CA VAL A 58 -11.89 7.53 -8.13
C VAL A 58 -13.30 7.12 -8.54
N CYS A 59 -13.50 5.83 -8.83
CA CYS A 59 -14.82 5.28 -9.22
C CYS A 59 -15.85 5.47 -8.10
N GLU A 60 -15.47 5.19 -6.86
CA GLU A 60 -16.34 5.38 -5.68
C GLU A 60 -16.77 6.85 -5.51
N ARG A 61 -15.81 7.77 -5.71
CA ARG A 61 -16.03 9.19 -5.49
C ARG A 61 -16.80 9.86 -6.65
N LEU A 62 -16.47 9.54 -7.89
CA LEU A 62 -17.04 10.22 -9.07
C LEU A 62 -18.15 9.44 -9.74
N GLY A 63 -18.29 8.13 -9.45
CA GLY A 63 -19.26 7.25 -10.09
C GLY A 63 -18.96 6.98 -11.57
N VAL A 64 -17.69 7.04 -11.96
CA VAL A 64 -17.24 6.73 -13.33
C VAL A 64 -16.89 5.24 -13.48
N PRO A 65 -17.01 4.66 -14.69
CA PRO A 65 -16.58 3.29 -14.95
C PRO A 65 -15.08 3.10 -14.70
N PHE A 66 -14.69 1.92 -14.23
CA PHE A 66 -13.29 1.62 -13.91
C PHE A 66 -12.37 1.71 -15.12
N GLU A 67 -12.83 1.32 -16.29
CA GLU A 67 -12.14 1.40 -17.57
C GLU A 67 -11.93 2.84 -18.10
N ASP A 68 -12.59 3.80 -17.51
CA ASP A 68 -12.44 5.22 -17.84
C ASP A 68 -11.46 5.94 -16.90
N VAL A 69 -10.80 5.22 -15.98
CA VAL A 69 -9.80 5.77 -15.05
C VAL A 69 -8.41 5.26 -15.39
N GLU A 70 -7.49 6.17 -15.66
CA GLU A 70 -6.07 5.88 -15.89
C GLU A 70 -5.22 6.43 -14.74
N ILE A 71 -4.38 5.58 -14.14
CA ILE A 71 -3.44 5.97 -13.10
C ILE A 71 -2.05 6.10 -13.71
N ILE A 72 -1.48 7.29 -13.60
CA ILE A 72 -0.18 7.64 -14.19
C ILE A 72 0.82 7.89 -13.06
N HIS A 73 1.86 7.08 -13.03
CA HIS A 73 2.95 7.15 -12.05
C HIS A 73 4.30 6.83 -12.70
N GLY A 74 5.39 7.14 -12.00
CA GLY A 74 6.75 6.84 -12.48
C GLY A 74 7.24 7.68 -13.67
N ASP A 75 6.45 8.63 -14.15
CA ASP A 75 6.80 9.56 -15.24
C ASP A 75 7.10 10.95 -14.68
N THR A 76 8.39 11.25 -14.51
CA THR A 76 8.85 12.54 -13.97
C THR A 76 8.61 13.73 -14.91
N GLY A 77 8.22 13.48 -16.17
CA GLY A 77 7.81 14.53 -17.12
C GLY A 77 6.34 14.93 -16.96
N ARG A 78 5.52 14.08 -16.34
CA ARG A 78 4.08 14.27 -16.16
C ARG A 78 3.68 14.47 -14.71
N VAL A 79 4.33 13.77 -13.78
CA VAL A 79 4.06 13.87 -12.33
C VAL A 79 4.84 15.05 -11.76
N GLN A 80 4.13 15.97 -11.11
CA GLN A 80 4.72 17.20 -10.60
C GLN A 80 5.80 16.95 -9.54
N PHE A 81 5.52 16.06 -8.59
CA PHE A 81 6.43 15.64 -7.52
C PHE A 81 5.97 14.34 -6.90
N GLY A 82 6.91 13.56 -6.39
CA GLY A 82 6.58 12.35 -5.65
C GLY A 82 7.79 11.78 -4.94
N MET A 83 7.54 11.16 -3.81
CA MET A 83 8.54 10.47 -3.00
C MET A 83 8.59 8.96 -3.29
N GLY A 84 7.69 8.44 -4.11
CA GLY A 84 7.61 7.03 -4.44
C GLY A 84 6.94 6.17 -3.36
N THR A 85 7.18 4.87 -3.44
CA THR A 85 6.56 3.87 -2.55
C THR A 85 7.62 3.20 -1.68
N TYR A 86 7.52 3.38 -0.37
CA TYR A 86 8.34 2.78 0.68
C TYR A 86 7.71 3.10 2.05
N GLY A 87 8.13 2.44 3.14
CA GLY A 87 7.60 2.71 4.47
C GLY A 87 6.08 2.60 4.57
N SER A 88 5.48 1.72 3.77
CA SER A 88 4.03 1.46 3.72
C SER A 88 3.18 2.73 3.57
N ARG A 89 3.67 3.74 2.80
CA ARG A 89 3.09 5.09 2.76
C ARG A 89 2.03 5.34 1.67
N SER A 90 2.01 4.56 0.60
CA SER A 90 1.22 4.90 -0.60
C SER A 90 -0.29 4.94 -0.35
N GLY A 91 -0.81 4.08 0.53
CA GLY A 91 -2.20 4.17 0.97
C GLY A 91 -2.45 5.43 1.79
N ALA A 92 -1.78 5.58 2.92
CA ALA A 92 -2.06 6.65 3.87
C ALA A 92 -1.72 8.07 3.34
N VAL A 93 -0.67 8.20 2.53
CA VAL A 93 -0.21 9.51 2.03
C VAL A 93 -0.63 9.73 0.57
N GLY A 94 -0.35 8.77 -0.31
CA GLY A 94 -0.67 8.88 -1.74
C GLY A 94 -2.17 8.97 -2.00
N MET A 95 -2.97 8.06 -1.44
CA MET A 95 -4.43 8.12 -1.60
C MET A 95 -5.06 9.33 -0.91
N SER A 96 -4.47 9.82 0.19
CA SER A 96 -4.95 11.07 0.81
C SER A 96 -4.74 12.28 -0.10
N ALA A 97 -3.62 12.35 -0.83
CA ALA A 97 -3.40 13.39 -1.83
C ALA A 97 -4.42 13.29 -2.98
N ILE A 98 -4.67 12.08 -3.48
CA ILE A 98 -5.70 11.83 -4.52
C ILE A 98 -7.09 12.23 -4.00
N SER A 99 -7.44 11.84 -2.78
CA SER A 99 -8.73 12.20 -2.16
C SER A 99 -8.92 13.72 -2.09
N GLN A 100 -7.89 14.46 -1.67
CA GLN A 100 -7.96 15.92 -1.64
C GLN A 100 -8.05 16.57 -3.03
N ALA A 101 -7.43 15.99 -4.05
CA ALA A 101 -7.61 16.45 -5.43
C ALA A 101 -9.03 16.17 -5.93
N LEU A 102 -9.60 15.01 -5.60
CA LEU A 102 -10.99 14.66 -5.89
C LEU A 102 -11.97 15.59 -5.19
N ASP A 103 -11.73 16.01 -3.93
CA ASP A 103 -12.55 17.00 -3.24
C ASP A 103 -12.67 18.29 -4.03
N LYS A 104 -11.57 18.75 -4.62
CA LYS A 104 -11.55 19.96 -5.47
C LYS A 104 -12.29 19.75 -6.79
N ILE A 105 -12.11 18.59 -7.43
CA ILE A 105 -12.84 18.23 -8.67
C ILE A 105 -14.35 18.20 -8.38
N GLU A 106 -14.78 17.52 -7.31
CA GLU A 106 -16.20 17.45 -6.94
C GLU A 106 -16.78 18.83 -6.62
N ALA A 107 -16.05 19.63 -5.85
CA ALA A 107 -16.51 21.00 -5.51
C ALA A 107 -16.69 21.85 -6.75
N LYS A 108 -15.75 21.76 -7.70
CA LYS A 108 -15.83 22.49 -8.98
C LYS A 108 -16.96 21.96 -9.86
N ALA A 109 -17.08 20.64 -9.97
CA ALA A 109 -18.15 19.99 -10.72
C ALA A 109 -19.55 20.34 -10.17
N LYS A 110 -19.72 20.37 -8.84
CA LYS A 110 -20.98 20.79 -8.21
C LYS A 110 -21.33 22.24 -8.50
N LYS A 111 -20.36 23.16 -8.57
CA LYS A 111 -20.61 24.56 -8.97
C LYS A 111 -21.09 24.66 -10.42
N ILE A 112 -20.49 23.87 -11.32
CA ILE A 112 -20.91 23.82 -12.73
C ILE A 112 -22.33 23.24 -12.83
N ALA A 113 -22.60 22.13 -12.12
CA ALA A 113 -23.91 21.50 -12.09
C ALA A 113 -25.00 22.47 -11.54
N ALA A 114 -24.70 23.14 -10.45
CA ALA A 114 -25.60 24.14 -9.83
C ALA A 114 -25.98 25.24 -10.84
N HIS A 115 -24.99 25.75 -11.59
CA HIS A 115 -25.24 26.75 -12.62
C HIS A 115 -26.11 26.22 -13.76
N LEU A 116 -25.80 25.02 -14.27
CA LEU A 116 -26.55 24.38 -15.37
C LEU A 116 -27.98 23.98 -14.97
N MET A 117 -28.18 23.62 -13.73
CA MET A 117 -29.48 23.15 -13.20
C MET A 117 -30.29 24.27 -12.53
N GLU A 118 -29.76 25.50 -12.49
CA GLU A 118 -30.35 26.67 -11.84
C GLU A 118 -30.70 26.40 -10.36
N ALA A 119 -29.73 25.85 -9.60
CA ALA A 119 -29.88 25.47 -8.20
C ALA A 119 -28.74 26.03 -7.34
N ALA A 120 -28.89 25.97 -6.01
CA ALA A 120 -27.80 26.27 -5.09
C ALA A 120 -26.78 25.13 -5.08
N THR A 121 -25.48 25.44 -4.93
CA THR A 121 -24.42 24.42 -4.93
C THR A 121 -24.60 23.40 -3.79
N GLU A 122 -25.14 23.84 -2.67
CA GLU A 122 -25.41 23.03 -1.47
C GLU A 122 -26.50 21.98 -1.70
N ASP A 123 -27.40 22.23 -2.66
CA ASP A 123 -28.47 21.29 -3.02
C ASP A 123 -28.01 20.24 -4.05
N ILE A 124 -26.82 20.39 -4.63
CA ILE A 124 -26.30 19.45 -5.63
C ILE A 124 -25.65 18.26 -4.94
N GLN A 125 -26.15 17.08 -5.27
CA GLN A 125 -25.59 15.79 -4.85
C GLN A 125 -24.98 15.08 -6.06
N LEU A 126 -23.79 14.49 -5.90
CA LEU A 126 -23.17 13.60 -6.88
C LEU A 126 -23.24 12.17 -6.33
N LYS A 127 -23.84 11.29 -7.10
CA LYS A 127 -23.88 9.86 -6.79
C LYS A 127 -23.92 9.06 -8.08
N ASP A 128 -23.11 7.99 -8.15
CA ASP A 128 -23.07 7.05 -9.27
C ASP A 128 -22.93 7.77 -10.65
N GLY A 129 -22.10 8.81 -10.73
CA GLY A 129 -21.88 9.60 -11.95
C GLY A 129 -23.04 10.52 -12.37
N VAL A 130 -23.98 10.78 -11.45
CA VAL A 130 -25.15 11.63 -11.73
C VAL A 130 -25.26 12.72 -10.67
N PHE A 131 -25.38 13.97 -11.14
CA PHE A 131 -25.72 15.10 -10.29
C PHE A 131 -27.24 15.21 -10.18
N THR A 132 -27.73 15.43 -8.97
CA THR A 132 -29.15 15.60 -8.68
C THR A 132 -29.38 16.82 -7.81
N ILE A 133 -30.50 17.51 -7.97
CA ILE A 133 -30.94 18.52 -7.02
C ILE A 133 -31.70 17.82 -5.90
N ALA A 134 -31.24 17.99 -4.66
CA ALA A 134 -31.84 17.37 -3.49
C ALA A 134 -33.37 17.60 -3.42
N GLY A 135 -34.14 16.52 -3.22
CA GLY A 135 -35.59 16.59 -3.12
C GLY A 135 -36.34 16.76 -4.45
N THR A 136 -35.68 16.63 -5.59
CA THR A 136 -36.29 16.71 -6.93
C THR A 136 -35.90 15.50 -7.80
N ASP A 137 -36.50 15.40 -9.00
CA ASP A 137 -36.18 14.41 -10.03
C ASP A 137 -35.22 14.96 -11.11
N LYS A 138 -34.77 16.20 -10.97
CA LYS A 138 -33.81 16.83 -11.90
C LYS A 138 -32.44 16.20 -11.79
N THR A 139 -31.89 15.75 -12.90
CA THR A 139 -30.59 15.08 -12.98
C THR A 139 -29.72 15.67 -14.08
N LEU A 140 -28.42 15.56 -13.93
CA LEU A 140 -27.39 15.90 -14.93
C LEU A 140 -26.33 14.81 -14.93
N PRO A 141 -26.16 14.04 -16.03
CA PRO A 141 -25.15 13.01 -16.14
C PRO A 141 -23.72 13.57 -16.14
N TRP A 142 -22.75 12.78 -15.64
CA TRP A 142 -21.32 13.13 -15.61
C TRP A 142 -20.80 13.55 -16.98
N ALA A 143 -21.12 12.80 -18.05
CA ALA A 143 -20.66 13.10 -19.41
C ALA A 143 -21.15 14.48 -19.93
N GLU A 144 -22.35 14.88 -19.59
CA GLU A 144 -22.88 16.18 -19.98
C GLU A 144 -22.19 17.31 -19.20
N LEU A 145 -21.98 17.13 -17.91
CA LEU A 145 -21.26 18.08 -17.08
C LEU A 145 -19.82 18.27 -17.56
N THR A 146 -19.10 17.17 -17.81
CA THR A 146 -17.69 17.24 -18.24
C THR A 146 -17.55 17.94 -19.58
N LEU A 147 -18.44 17.68 -20.53
CA LEU A 147 -18.46 18.39 -21.80
C LEU A 147 -18.74 19.90 -21.58
N ALA A 148 -19.71 20.25 -20.73
CA ALA A 148 -20.05 21.63 -20.41
C ALA A 148 -18.90 22.38 -19.75
N ALA A 149 -18.11 21.71 -18.90
CA ALA A 149 -16.94 22.29 -18.25
C ALA A 149 -15.87 22.80 -19.24
N TYR A 150 -15.81 22.24 -20.45
CA TYR A 150 -14.85 22.62 -21.48
C TYR A 150 -15.44 23.50 -22.57
N THR A 151 -16.69 23.28 -22.95
CA THR A 151 -17.37 24.12 -23.98
C THR A 151 -17.71 25.50 -23.45
N ALA A 152 -17.91 25.65 -22.14
CA ALA A 152 -18.13 26.92 -21.42
C ALA A 152 -19.27 27.80 -21.96
N HIS A 153 -20.27 27.26 -22.66
CA HIS A 153 -21.43 28.00 -23.14
C HIS A 153 -22.43 28.33 -22.02
N GLY A 154 -22.77 27.36 -21.19
CA GLY A 154 -23.57 27.52 -19.97
C GLY A 154 -22.66 27.34 -18.75
N PHE A 155 -21.83 28.33 -18.44
CA PHE A 155 -20.74 28.21 -17.49
C PHE A 155 -20.66 29.44 -16.57
N PRO A 156 -20.42 29.31 -15.27
CA PRO A 156 -20.37 30.45 -14.34
C PRO A 156 -19.10 31.27 -14.54
N ARG A 157 -19.09 32.08 -15.61
CA ARG A 157 -17.95 32.89 -15.97
C ARG A 157 -17.64 33.95 -14.90
N GLY A 158 -16.37 34.08 -14.56
CA GLY A 158 -15.89 34.97 -13.52
C GLY A 158 -15.86 34.38 -12.11
N GLU A 159 -16.43 33.19 -11.90
CA GLU A 159 -16.36 32.47 -10.63
C GLU A 159 -15.35 31.34 -10.64
N ILE A 160 -15.29 30.57 -11.74
CA ILE A 160 -14.37 29.45 -11.93
C ILE A 160 -13.80 29.46 -13.36
N GLU A 161 -12.64 28.81 -13.51
CA GLU A 161 -12.01 28.60 -14.82
C GLU A 161 -12.59 27.39 -15.54
N PRO A 162 -12.61 27.37 -16.90
CA PRO A 162 -12.98 26.18 -17.68
C PRO A 162 -12.10 24.97 -17.38
N GLY A 163 -12.65 23.76 -17.65
CA GLY A 163 -11.98 22.49 -17.45
C GLY A 163 -12.12 21.92 -16.03
N LEU A 164 -11.78 20.66 -15.89
CA LEU A 164 -11.79 19.91 -14.65
C LEU A 164 -10.39 19.31 -14.44
N LYS A 165 -9.49 20.07 -13.87
CA LYS A 165 -8.12 19.67 -13.55
C LYS A 165 -7.73 20.32 -12.24
N GLU A 166 -7.43 19.49 -11.23
CA GLU A 166 -7.10 19.97 -9.90
C GLU A 166 -5.93 19.16 -9.31
N ASN A 167 -5.09 19.83 -8.53
CA ASN A 167 -3.99 19.21 -7.83
C ASN A 167 -4.12 19.38 -6.31
N ALA A 168 -3.47 18.47 -5.58
CA ALA A 168 -3.37 18.56 -4.13
C ALA A 168 -2.02 18.03 -3.65
N PHE A 169 -1.64 18.47 -2.44
CA PHE A 169 -0.46 18.03 -1.72
C PHE A 169 -0.91 17.60 -0.33
N TYR A 170 -0.51 16.40 0.06
CA TYR A 170 -0.81 15.89 1.39
C TYR A 170 0.48 15.67 2.15
N ASP A 171 0.65 16.37 3.25
CA ASP A 171 1.72 16.14 4.22
C ASP A 171 1.14 15.31 5.38
N PRO A 172 1.72 14.15 5.74
CA PRO A 172 1.19 13.32 6.82
C PRO A 172 1.07 14.12 8.12
N LEU A 173 -0.05 13.97 8.82
CA LEU A 173 -0.23 14.60 10.14
C LEU A 173 0.50 13.85 11.25
N ASN A 174 0.68 12.53 11.09
CA ASN A 174 1.39 11.65 12.00
C ASN A 174 1.71 10.32 11.29
N PHE A 175 2.52 9.47 11.92
CA PHE A 175 2.63 8.07 11.53
C PHE A 175 1.27 7.37 11.57
N THR A 176 1.13 6.33 10.76
CA THR A 176 0.11 5.30 10.96
C THR A 176 0.76 4.09 11.64
N PHE A 177 -0.02 3.30 12.35
CA PHE A 177 0.48 2.21 13.16
C PHE A 177 -0.31 0.92 12.86
N PRO A 178 -0.07 0.28 11.69
CA PRO A 178 -0.55 -1.07 11.49
C PRO A 178 0.11 -1.99 12.51
N SER A 179 -0.63 -2.98 12.97
CA SER A 179 -0.18 -3.91 13.99
C SER A 179 -0.86 -5.26 13.79
N GLY A 180 -0.27 -6.31 14.31
CA GLY A 180 -0.84 -7.64 14.19
C GLY A 180 -0.16 -8.69 15.04
N CYS A 181 -0.65 -9.91 14.88
CA CYS A 181 -0.12 -11.09 15.52
C CYS A 181 0.07 -12.19 14.49
N HIS A 182 1.29 -12.68 14.35
CA HIS A 182 1.63 -13.79 13.49
C HIS A 182 2.02 -15.01 14.34
N ILE A 183 1.49 -16.17 13.99
CA ILE A 183 1.75 -17.45 14.66
C ILE A 183 2.25 -18.41 13.61
N CYS A 184 3.42 -18.98 13.87
CA CYS A 184 4.05 -19.98 13.03
C CYS A 184 4.17 -21.31 13.79
N GLU A 185 3.87 -22.42 13.11
CA GLU A 185 4.05 -23.76 13.58
C GLU A 185 4.98 -24.51 12.62
N VAL A 186 6.01 -25.14 13.16
CA VAL A 186 7.03 -25.82 12.37
C VAL A 186 7.15 -27.28 12.78
N GLU A 187 7.58 -28.11 11.83
CA GLU A 187 8.04 -29.47 12.04
C GLU A 187 9.50 -29.54 11.55
N ILE A 188 10.40 -30.09 12.42
CA ILE A 188 11.83 -30.19 12.10
C ILE A 188 12.21 -31.66 12.04
N ASP A 189 12.81 -32.07 10.93
CA ASP A 189 13.41 -33.40 10.80
C ASP A 189 14.77 -33.41 11.52
N PRO A 190 14.92 -34.19 12.61
CA PRO A 190 16.16 -34.19 13.37
C PRO A 190 17.34 -34.89 12.66
N GLU A 191 17.07 -35.69 11.63
CA GLU A 191 18.14 -36.38 10.87
C GLU A 191 18.78 -35.44 9.83
N THR A 192 18.02 -34.50 9.30
CA THR A 192 18.46 -33.60 8.23
C THR A 192 18.54 -32.13 8.62
N GLY A 193 17.87 -31.74 9.71
CA GLY A 193 17.69 -30.33 10.09
C GLY A 193 16.68 -29.60 9.22
N THR A 194 15.96 -30.29 8.33
CA THR A 194 14.98 -29.64 7.44
C THR A 194 13.78 -29.15 8.24
N THR A 195 13.45 -27.87 8.07
CA THR A 195 12.28 -27.23 8.68
C THR A 195 11.13 -27.17 7.68
N LYS A 196 9.97 -27.66 8.08
CA LYS A 196 8.72 -27.50 7.35
C LYS A 196 7.78 -26.60 8.15
N ILE A 197 7.29 -25.53 7.52
CA ILE A 197 6.23 -24.72 8.10
C ILE A 197 4.91 -25.45 7.84
N VAL A 198 4.27 -25.93 8.90
CA VAL A 198 3.02 -26.71 8.78
C VAL A 198 1.79 -25.85 8.91
N ASN A 199 1.91 -24.69 9.56
CA ASN A 199 0.81 -23.72 9.69
C ASN A 199 1.37 -22.31 9.89
N PHE A 200 0.71 -21.32 9.27
CA PHE A 200 1.02 -19.93 9.50
C PHE A 200 -0.28 -19.10 9.52
N VAL A 201 -0.49 -18.40 10.62
CA VAL A 201 -1.68 -17.57 10.84
C VAL A 201 -1.24 -16.14 11.07
N ALA A 202 -1.84 -15.20 10.36
CA ALA A 202 -1.63 -13.76 10.55
C ALA A 202 -2.97 -13.05 10.73
N VAL A 203 -3.06 -12.22 11.77
CA VAL A 203 -4.22 -11.34 12.00
C VAL A 203 -3.70 -9.92 12.17
N ASP A 204 -4.09 -9.04 11.25
CA ASP A 204 -3.53 -7.70 11.12
C ASP A 204 -4.62 -6.62 11.15
N ASP A 205 -4.25 -5.42 11.57
CA ASP A 205 -5.08 -4.21 11.55
C ASP A 205 -4.46 -3.16 10.60
N PHE A 206 -5.13 -2.93 9.50
CA PHE A 206 -4.75 -1.93 8.50
C PHE A 206 -5.69 -0.73 8.44
N GLY A 207 -6.55 -0.55 9.46
CA GLY A 207 -7.62 0.44 9.41
C GLY A 207 -8.59 0.13 8.28
N VAL A 208 -9.03 1.16 7.56
CA VAL A 208 -9.93 0.98 6.40
C VAL A 208 -9.19 0.28 5.26
N ILE A 209 -9.75 -0.83 4.79
CA ILE A 209 -9.23 -1.63 3.67
C ILE A 209 -10.03 -1.29 2.40
N ILE A 210 -9.33 -0.83 1.36
CA ILE A 210 -9.94 -0.49 0.06
C ILE A 210 -10.20 -1.74 -0.78
N ASN A 211 -9.24 -2.66 -0.83
CA ASN A 211 -9.35 -3.90 -1.60
C ASN A 211 -8.77 -5.07 -0.80
N PRO A 212 -9.64 -5.93 -0.23
CA PRO A 212 -9.19 -7.07 0.58
C PRO A 212 -8.25 -8.02 -0.15
N MET A 213 -8.52 -8.35 -1.41
CA MET A 213 -7.70 -9.27 -2.21
C MET A 213 -6.28 -8.74 -2.41
N ILE A 214 -6.13 -7.42 -2.64
CA ILE A 214 -4.79 -6.81 -2.78
C ILE A 214 -4.08 -6.78 -1.44
N VAL A 215 -4.76 -6.49 -0.34
CA VAL A 215 -4.17 -6.54 1.01
C VAL A 215 -3.71 -7.95 1.36
N GLU A 216 -4.53 -8.98 1.09
CA GLU A 216 -4.12 -10.38 1.26
C GLU A 216 -2.86 -10.71 0.45
N GLY A 217 -2.81 -10.28 -0.82
CA GLY A 217 -1.63 -10.47 -1.67
C GLY A 217 -0.37 -9.79 -1.13
N GLN A 218 -0.50 -8.59 -0.54
CA GLN A 218 0.62 -7.90 0.12
C GLN A 218 1.09 -8.65 1.35
N VAL A 219 0.19 -9.14 2.20
CA VAL A 219 0.54 -9.90 3.41
C VAL A 219 1.20 -11.22 3.02
N HIS A 220 0.66 -11.96 2.04
CA HIS A 220 1.27 -13.19 1.51
C HIS A 220 2.71 -12.95 1.04
N GLY A 221 2.91 -11.92 0.21
CA GLY A 221 4.23 -11.58 -0.31
C GLY A 221 5.22 -11.19 0.78
N GLY A 222 4.78 -10.41 1.77
CA GLY A 222 5.59 -10.03 2.92
C GLY A 222 5.98 -11.24 3.79
N ILE A 223 5.04 -12.14 4.07
CA ILE A 223 5.32 -13.37 4.84
C ILE A 223 6.33 -14.24 4.08
N ALA A 224 6.14 -14.44 2.77
CA ALA A 224 7.06 -15.22 1.95
C ALA A 224 8.49 -14.65 1.96
N GLN A 225 8.63 -13.32 1.87
CA GLN A 225 9.92 -12.64 2.00
C GLN A 225 10.56 -12.88 3.37
N GLY A 226 9.78 -12.76 4.44
CA GLY A 226 10.28 -12.98 5.79
C GLY A 226 10.66 -14.43 6.07
N ILE A 227 9.93 -15.41 5.55
CA ILE A 227 10.30 -16.83 5.61
C ILE A 227 11.61 -17.07 4.86
N GLY A 228 11.78 -16.46 3.68
CA GLY A 228 13.01 -16.53 2.93
C GLY A 228 14.21 -16.04 3.75
N GLN A 229 14.10 -14.90 4.39
CA GLN A 229 15.13 -14.36 5.28
C GLN A 229 15.40 -15.29 6.48
N ALA A 230 14.34 -15.86 7.06
CA ALA A 230 14.47 -16.68 8.26
C ALA A 230 15.14 -18.02 8.00
N LEU A 231 14.89 -18.68 6.85
CA LEU A 231 15.25 -20.06 6.61
C LEU A 231 16.20 -20.29 5.43
N LEU A 232 16.21 -19.42 4.41
CA LEU A 232 16.77 -19.76 3.09
C LEU A 232 17.83 -18.78 2.59
N GLU A 233 17.54 -17.48 2.60
CA GLU A 233 18.28 -16.48 1.84
C GLU A 233 19.55 -16.00 2.55
N ALA A 234 20.69 -16.06 1.84
CA ALA A 234 21.95 -15.53 2.33
C ALA A 234 22.82 -14.99 1.19
N CYS A 235 23.50 -13.87 1.43
CA CYS A 235 24.57 -13.37 0.60
C CYS A 235 25.91 -13.83 1.16
N HIS A 236 26.64 -14.65 0.41
CA HIS A 236 27.97 -15.11 0.78
C HIS A 236 29.01 -14.42 -0.08
N TYR A 237 30.07 -13.92 0.58
CA TYR A 237 31.21 -13.28 -0.05
C TYR A 237 32.47 -14.09 0.23
N ASP A 238 33.38 -14.14 -0.74
CA ASP A 238 34.73 -14.72 -0.54
C ASP A 238 35.66 -13.73 0.19
N GLU A 239 36.88 -14.16 0.48
CA GLU A 239 37.88 -13.38 1.19
C GLU A 239 38.28 -12.07 0.43
N THR A 240 38.00 -11.96 -0.86
CA THR A 240 38.26 -10.78 -1.69
C THR A 240 37.08 -9.81 -1.74
N GLY A 241 35.94 -10.18 -1.16
CA GLY A 241 34.68 -9.41 -1.19
C GLY A 241 33.84 -9.68 -2.44
N GLN A 242 34.16 -10.73 -3.22
CA GLN A 242 33.33 -11.15 -4.35
C GLN A 242 32.05 -11.89 -3.86
N LEU A 243 30.88 -11.44 -4.32
CA LEU A 243 29.62 -12.15 -4.05
C LEU A 243 29.62 -13.49 -4.81
N ILE A 244 29.57 -14.61 -4.07
CA ILE A 244 29.54 -15.96 -4.65
C ILE A 244 28.11 -16.48 -4.84
N THR A 245 27.12 -15.95 -4.12
CA THR A 245 25.68 -16.24 -4.29
C THR A 245 25.00 -15.25 -5.25
N GLY A 246 25.66 -14.89 -6.36
CA GLY A 246 25.21 -13.87 -7.29
C GLY A 246 24.27 -14.33 -8.40
N SER A 247 23.84 -15.59 -8.38
CA SER A 247 22.89 -16.15 -9.34
C SER A 247 21.80 -16.92 -8.66
N PHE A 248 20.66 -17.17 -9.35
CA PHE A 248 19.59 -18.02 -8.81
C PHE A 248 19.95 -19.51 -8.70
N MET A 249 21.13 -19.90 -9.15
CA MET A 249 21.68 -21.25 -8.91
C MET A 249 22.24 -21.36 -7.49
N ASP A 250 22.73 -20.27 -6.93
CA ASP A 250 23.45 -20.22 -5.66
C ASP A 250 22.64 -19.49 -4.57
N TYR A 251 21.80 -18.53 -4.95
CA TYR A 251 20.92 -17.79 -4.03
C TYR A 251 19.60 -18.54 -3.84
N CYS A 252 19.30 -18.91 -2.62
CA CYS A 252 18.17 -19.78 -2.29
C CYS A 252 16.88 -18.94 -2.07
N MET A 253 16.24 -18.50 -3.15
CA MET A 253 14.93 -17.84 -3.04
C MET A 253 13.82 -18.82 -2.63
N PRO A 254 12.84 -18.36 -1.80
CA PRO A 254 11.66 -19.14 -1.49
C PRO A 254 10.87 -19.53 -2.75
N ARG A 255 10.31 -20.71 -2.76
CA ARG A 255 9.44 -21.23 -3.81
C ARG A 255 8.05 -21.49 -3.24
N ALA A 256 7.06 -21.66 -4.11
CA ALA A 256 5.70 -21.96 -3.68
C ALA A 256 5.61 -23.21 -2.80
N ASP A 257 6.43 -24.23 -3.07
CA ASP A 257 6.46 -25.49 -2.31
C ASP A 257 7.04 -25.34 -0.89
N ASP A 258 7.76 -24.24 -0.62
CA ASP A 258 8.32 -23.94 0.70
C ASP A 258 7.28 -23.30 1.64
N MET A 259 6.10 -22.91 1.10
CA MET A 259 5.08 -22.14 1.81
C MET A 259 3.87 -23.00 2.14
N PRO A 260 3.31 -22.88 3.37
CA PRO A 260 1.98 -23.44 3.67
C PRO A 260 0.88 -22.55 3.05
N ASP A 261 -0.36 -23.05 3.11
CA ASP A 261 -1.52 -22.20 2.93
C ASP A 261 -1.64 -21.23 4.11
N PHE A 262 -1.45 -19.94 3.88
CA PHE A 262 -1.55 -18.92 4.92
C PHE A 262 -3.01 -18.69 5.33
N LYS A 263 -3.24 -18.58 6.65
CA LYS A 263 -4.55 -18.22 7.22
C LYS A 263 -4.51 -16.77 7.63
N LEU A 264 -5.20 -15.93 6.90
CA LEU A 264 -5.24 -14.49 7.15
C LEU A 264 -6.56 -14.07 7.80
N GLY A 265 -6.48 -13.09 8.69
CA GLY A 265 -7.60 -12.39 9.26
C GLY A 265 -7.29 -10.90 9.43
N PHE A 266 -8.34 -10.08 9.41
CA PHE A 266 -8.19 -8.64 9.57
C PHE A 266 -9.10 -8.11 10.66
N THR A 267 -8.58 -7.16 11.44
CA THR A 267 -9.35 -6.30 12.33
C THR A 267 -9.29 -4.88 11.79
N GLN A 268 -10.16 -4.00 12.25
CA GLN A 268 -10.21 -2.63 11.79
C GLN A 268 -10.26 -1.65 12.95
N THR A 269 -9.24 -0.83 13.05
CA THR A 269 -9.21 0.38 13.90
C THR A 269 -8.83 1.55 13.01
N ASP A 270 -9.77 2.43 12.73
CA ASP A 270 -9.57 3.54 11.82
C ASP A 270 -8.44 4.45 12.29
N CYS A 271 -7.57 4.84 11.35
CA CYS A 271 -6.47 5.77 11.65
C CYS A 271 -6.99 7.21 11.64
N PRO A 272 -6.92 7.95 12.76
CA PRO A 272 -7.44 9.31 12.83
C PRO A 272 -6.55 10.36 12.17
N SER A 273 -5.31 10.02 11.79
CA SER A 273 -4.32 10.96 11.29
C SER A 273 -4.35 11.17 9.77
N ASN A 274 -5.22 10.47 9.03
CA ASN A 274 -5.43 10.70 7.61
C ASN A 274 -6.92 10.57 7.23
N PRO A 275 -7.35 11.24 6.15
CA PRO A 275 -8.76 11.29 5.76
C PRO A 275 -9.33 9.95 5.30
N MET A 276 -8.48 8.99 4.96
CA MET A 276 -8.89 7.66 4.48
C MET A 276 -9.10 6.66 5.62
N GLY A 277 -8.69 6.98 6.86
CA GLY A 277 -8.77 6.06 7.99
C GLY A 277 -7.89 4.82 7.87
N MET A 278 -7.01 4.76 6.89
CA MET A 278 -6.20 3.58 6.57
C MET A 278 -4.82 3.61 7.21
N LYS A 279 -4.22 2.43 7.31
CA LYS A 279 -2.82 2.22 7.68
C LYS A 279 -2.13 1.46 6.54
N GLY A 280 -0.81 1.59 6.43
CA GLY A 280 -0.07 0.87 5.40
C GLY A 280 -0.03 -0.65 5.66
N CYS A 281 0.00 -1.45 4.60
CA CYS A 281 0.10 -2.92 4.69
C CYS A 281 1.33 -3.50 3.96
N GLY A 282 2.13 -2.63 3.32
CA GLY A 282 3.18 -3.11 2.40
C GLY A 282 4.29 -3.92 3.06
N GLU A 283 4.66 -3.62 4.30
CA GLU A 283 5.77 -4.25 5.00
C GLU A 283 5.31 -5.22 6.11
N ALA A 284 4.03 -5.21 6.47
CA ALA A 284 3.46 -5.93 7.60
C ALA A 284 3.82 -7.42 7.64
N GLY A 285 3.64 -8.13 6.54
CA GLY A 285 3.98 -9.53 6.44
C GLY A 285 5.45 -9.84 6.72
N ALA A 286 6.36 -8.96 6.27
CA ALA A 286 7.79 -9.14 6.43
C ALA A 286 8.33 -8.76 7.82
N ILE A 287 7.59 -7.94 8.59
CA ILE A 287 8.02 -7.52 9.93
C ILE A 287 7.88 -8.66 10.93
N ALA A 288 6.73 -9.33 10.97
CA ALA A 288 6.44 -10.32 11.98
C ALA A 288 6.86 -11.74 11.62
N SER A 289 6.96 -12.07 10.33
CA SER A 289 7.23 -13.44 9.90
C SER A 289 8.63 -13.96 10.26
N PRO A 290 9.74 -13.23 10.12
CA PRO A 290 11.04 -13.75 10.54
C PRO A 290 11.08 -14.11 12.04
N PRO A 291 10.67 -13.23 12.97
CA PRO A 291 10.68 -13.58 14.38
C PRO A 291 9.67 -14.68 14.72
N ALA A 292 8.50 -14.76 14.05
CA ALA A 292 7.55 -15.84 14.29
C ALA A 292 8.13 -17.20 13.90
N VAL A 293 8.82 -17.28 12.75
CA VAL A 293 9.49 -18.52 12.30
C VAL A 293 10.63 -18.90 13.22
N ILE A 294 11.51 -17.94 13.56
CA ILE A 294 12.66 -18.23 14.44
C ILE A 294 12.22 -18.61 15.85
N ASN A 295 11.17 -17.99 16.39
CA ASN A 295 10.60 -18.39 17.67
C ASN A 295 10.07 -19.84 17.63
N ALA A 296 9.40 -20.23 16.55
CA ALA A 296 8.93 -21.59 16.37
C ALA A 296 10.09 -22.62 16.25
N VAL A 297 11.14 -22.27 15.50
CA VAL A 297 12.36 -23.11 15.38
C VAL A 297 13.07 -23.26 16.71
N THR A 298 13.29 -22.15 17.44
CA THR A 298 13.98 -22.20 18.73
C THR A 298 13.18 -22.95 19.79
N ASP A 299 11.85 -22.82 19.79
CA ASP A 299 10.96 -23.59 20.66
C ASP A 299 11.05 -25.09 20.36
N ALA A 300 10.97 -25.48 19.09
CA ALA A 300 11.10 -26.88 18.67
C ALA A 300 12.45 -27.50 19.02
N LEU A 301 13.53 -26.73 18.99
CA LEU A 301 14.88 -27.16 19.32
C LEU A 301 15.19 -27.13 20.83
N GLY A 302 14.37 -26.43 21.63
CA GLY A 302 14.63 -26.15 23.04
C GLY A 302 15.84 -25.26 23.29
N ILE A 303 16.20 -24.37 22.36
CA ILE A 303 17.32 -23.45 22.43
C ILE A 303 16.85 -21.99 22.54
N ARG A 304 17.75 -21.08 22.90
CA ARG A 304 17.40 -19.67 23.09
C ARG A 304 17.52 -18.83 21.83
N GLU A 305 18.44 -19.18 20.93
CA GLU A 305 18.78 -18.37 19.76
C GLU A 305 19.34 -19.26 18.64
N ILE A 306 19.14 -18.81 17.41
CA ILE A 306 19.78 -19.35 16.20
C ILE A 306 19.91 -18.21 15.19
N ASP A 307 21.05 -18.14 14.51
CA ASP A 307 21.27 -17.14 13.48
C ASP A 307 20.42 -17.39 12.22
N MET A 308 19.91 -16.32 11.62
CA MET A 308 19.26 -16.35 10.32
C MET A 308 20.30 -16.34 9.16
N PRO A 309 20.02 -17.03 8.08
CA PRO A 309 18.96 -18.00 7.89
C PRO A 309 19.22 -19.27 8.72
N ALA A 310 18.18 -19.80 9.38
CA ALA A 310 18.22 -21.06 10.09
C ALA A 310 18.18 -22.22 9.09
N THR A 311 19.26 -22.38 8.33
CA THR A 311 19.39 -23.42 7.31
C THR A 311 19.40 -24.82 7.92
N PRO A 312 19.06 -25.88 7.14
CA PRO A 312 19.12 -27.25 7.62
C PRO A 312 20.47 -27.61 8.27
N ALA A 313 21.57 -27.13 7.73
CA ALA A 313 22.92 -27.38 8.30
C ALA A 313 23.10 -26.72 9.68
N ARG A 314 22.60 -25.47 9.87
CA ARG A 314 22.64 -24.79 11.17
C ARG A 314 21.77 -25.49 12.21
N ILE A 315 20.55 -25.87 11.83
CA ILE A 315 19.61 -26.58 12.68
C ILE A 315 20.19 -27.95 13.09
N TRP A 316 20.70 -28.69 12.11
CA TRP A 316 21.32 -30.01 12.39
C TRP A 316 22.52 -29.85 13.34
N SER A 317 23.37 -28.84 13.16
CA SER A 317 24.49 -28.55 14.05
C SER A 317 24.04 -28.18 15.47
N ALA A 318 22.91 -27.53 15.63
CA ALA A 318 22.32 -27.18 16.94
C ALA A 318 21.73 -28.38 17.64
N LEU A 319 21.27 -29.39 16.91
CA LEU A 319 20.76 -30.66 17.44
C LEU A 319 21.86 -31.65 17.80
N ALA A 320 23.01 -31.59 17.12
CA ALA A 320 24.12 -32.49 17.37
C ALA A 320 24.68 -32.25 18.78
N PRO A 321 24.91 -33.30 19.60
CA PRO A 321 25.62 -33.11 20.83
C PRO A 321 27.01 -32.54 20.53
N PRO A 322 27.56 -31.67 21.41
CA PRO A 322 28.87 -31.09 21.17
C PRO A 322 29.87 -32.25 20.95
N TYR A 323 30.40 -32.30 19.71
CA TYR A 323 31.52 -33.20 19.45
C TYR A 323 32.62 -32.84 20.43
N ILE A 324 32.89 -33.75 21.39
CA ILE A 324 34.09 -33.69 22.17
C ILE A 324 35.19 -33.97 21.15
N VAL A 325 35.89 -32.93 20.70
CA VAL A 325 37.17 -33.09 20.01
C VAL A 325 38.07 -33.73 21.09
N ALA A 326 38.26 -35.03 20.97
CA ALA A 326 39.27 -35.72 21.79
C ALA A 326 40.60 -35.14 21.30
N ASP A 327 41.33 -34.50 22.22
CA ASP A 327 42.69 -34.05 22.06
C ASP A 327 43.64 -35.22 21.67
#